data_b7817f0b796e45e5a08b80d8d7fd4558
#
_entry.id   b7817f0b796e45e5a08b80d8d7fd4558
#
_cell.length_a   1.000
_cell.length_b   1.000
_cell.length_c   1.000
_cell.angle_alpha   90.00
_cell.angle_beta   90.00
_cell.angle_gamma   90.00
#
_symmetry.space_group_name_H-M   'P 1'
#
loop_
_entity.id
_entity.type
_entity.pdbx_description
1 polymer ?
#
loop_
_entity_poly.entity_id
_entity_poly.type
_entity_poly.pdbx_seq_one_letter_code
_entity_poly.pdbx_strand_id
1 'polypeptide(L)'
;MTKNKYRTSLDGLVIENPVESFFNYCIERENIRIKRESGEAFPWSEDKIFQKGRFLNVFREDDRVSKSIINFAKPLTDDLPLLIQALFFSRWCNRQETIDKLNHVDLLDADKLKDKLIQLEQWENFNAYPVQDVMWNEKTYSRIDTATTLFYEIKDDLTEIVLDSNLDVIQATKNINKRFKMENDFPIFMALIDIAWFREDVIPITSQVPTGIGAQPYLDRLQEYLGLESHQAVATEMISLQKEYWPEAKRTFYPIDIEYQSCECRKYFSYINGTKKFEGKNRLIVN
;
A
#
# COMPACT_ATOMS: atom_id res chain seq x y z
N MET A 1 22.53 -4.16 -4.66
CA MET A 1 21.67 -2.95 -4.82
C MET A 1 20.83 -3.11 -6.08
N THR A 2 19.60 -3.51 -5.97
CA THR A 2 18.65 -3.52 -7.09
C THR A 2 18.45 -2.06 -7.54
N LYS A 3 18.86 -1.74 -8.77
CA LYS A 3 18.61 -0.39 -9.33
C LYS A 3 17.10 -0.13 -9.23
N ASN A 4 16.69 0.93 -8.52
CA ASN A 4 15.31 1.35 -8.43
C ASN A 4 14.76 1.54 -9.86
N LYS A 5 13.97 0.55 -10.33
CA LYS A 5 13.41 0.53 -11.70
C LYS A 5 12.46 1.72 -12.00
N TYR A 6 12.10 2.47 -10.98
CA TYR A 6 11.22 3.63 -11.08
C TYR A 6 11.97 4.94 -11.14
N ARG A 7 13.25 4.99 -10.75
CA ARG A 7 14.04 6.21 -10.64
C ARG A 7 14.09 7.04 -11.92
N THR A 8 14.11 6.37 -13.07
CA THR A 8 14.20 7.01 -14.39
C THR A 8 12.85 7.14 -15.10
N SER A 9 11.75 6.79 -14.42
CA SER A 9 10.43 6.75 -15.05
C SER A 9 9.91 8.12 -15.50
N LEU A 10 10.39 9.20 -14.89
CA LEU A 10 10.01 10.58 -15.16
C LEU A 10 11.18 11.42 -15.74
N ASP A 11 12.32 10.79 -16.06
CA ASP A 11 13.49 11.52 -16.58
C ASP A 11 13.13 12.27 -17.89
N GLY A 12 13.53 13.53 -17.97
CA GLY A 12 13.26 14.38 -19.11
C GLY A 12 11.83 14.89 -19.26
N LEU A 13 10.90 14.42 -18.42
CA LEU A 13 9.52 14.91 -18.39
C LEU A 13 9.42 16.19 -17.53
N VAL A 14 8.92 17.25 -18.09
CA VAL A 14 8.58 18.48 -17.36
C VAL A 14 7.12 18.37 -16.91
N ILE A 15 6.89 18.53 -15.61
CA ILE A 15 5.57 18.69 -15.00
C ILE A 15 5.55 20.10 -14.40
N GLU A 16 4.90 21.05 -15.09
CA GLU A 16 4.94 22.47 -14.70
C GLU A 16 4.41 22.71 -13.29
N ASN A 17 3.26 22.12 -12.97
CA ASN A 17 2.65 22.18 -11.64
C ASN A 17 2.34 20.76 -11.13
N PRO A 18 3.27 20.11 -10.40
CA PRO A 18 3.07 18.76 -9.92
C PRO A 18 2.00 18.66 -8.81
N VAL A 19 1.71 19.75 -8.08
CA VAL A 19 0.64 19.79 -7.08
C VAL A 19 -0.72 19.69 -7.75
N GLU A 20 -1.00 20.60 -8.69
CA GLU A 20 -2.24 20.60 -9.45
C GLU A 20 -2.42 19.28 -10.24
N SER A 21 -1.35 18.80 -10.86
CA SER A 21 -1.35 17.51 -11.57
C SER A 21 -1.70 16.34 -10.69
N PHE A 22 -1.23 16.33 -9.44
CA PHE A 22 -1.58 15.30 -8.45
C PHE A 22 -3.08 15.31 -8.14
N PHE A 23 -3.65 16.49 -7.82
CA PHE A 23 -5.07 16.59 -7.49
C PHE A 23 -5.96 16.29 -8.70
N ASN A 24 -5.62 16.80 -9.89
CA ASN A 24 -6.35 16.50 -11.12
C ASN A 24 -6.37 14.99 -11.41
N TYR A 25 -5.23 14.31 -11.23
CA TYR A 25 -5.16 12.85 -11.31
C TYR A 25 -6.11 12.18 -10.31
N CYS A 26 -6.08 12.60 -9.04
CA CYS A 26 -6.91 12.01 -7.99
C CYS A 26 -8.41 12.23 -8.26
N ILE A 27 -8.81 13.45 -8.63
CA ILE A 27 -10.20 13.81 -8.98
C ILE A 27 -10.70 12.93 -10.12
N GLU A 28 -9.96 12.86 -11.23
CA GLU A 28 -10.36 12.07 -12.39
C GLU A 28 -10.44 10.57 -12.04
N ARG A 29 -9.47 10.06 -11.25
CA ARG A 29 -9.47 8.65 -10.84
C ARG A 29 -10.64 8.31 -9.92
N GLU A 30 -11.04 9.23 -9.03
CA GLU A 30 -12.21 9.04 -8.17
C GLU A 30 -13.51 9.10 -8.97
N ASN A 31 -13.62 10.03 -9.92
CA ASN A 31 -14.76 10.12 -10.84
C ASN A 31 -14.94 8.81 -11.63
N ILE A 32 -13.84 8.21 -12.09
CA ILE A 32 -13.86 6.89 -12.76
C ILE A 32 -14.41 5.81 -11.82
N ARG A 33 -14.02 5.82 -10.53
CA ARG A 33 -14.53 4.86 -9.55
C ARG A 33 -16.03 5.01 -9.38
N ILE A 34 -16.49 6.26 -9.17
CA ILE A 34 -17.91 6.58 -8.96
C ILE A 34 -18.73 6.15 -10.18
N LYS A 35 -18.34 6.53 -11.39
CA LYS A 35 -19.04 6.15 -12.62
C LYS A 35 -19.12 4.63 -12.79
N ARG A 36 -18.02 3.93 -12.54
CA ARG A 36 -18.00 2.46 -12.61
C ARG A 36 -18.93 1.81 -11.57
N GLU A 37 -18.93 2.30 -10.32
CA GLU A 37 -19.74 1.76 -9.24
C GLU A 37 -21.23 2.12 -9.39
N SER A 38 -21.56 3.24 -10.08
CA SER A 38 -22.95 3.59 -10.46
C SER A 38 -23.46 2.81 -11.69
N GLY A 39 -22.61 1.99 -12.32
CA GLY A 39 -23.00 1.18 -13.48
C GLY A 39 -23.00 1.94 -14.81
N GLU A 40 -22.37 3.09 -14.88
CA GLU A 40 -22.23 3.83 -16.14
C GLU A 40 -21.43 3.04 -17.18
N ALA A 41 -21.81 3.20 -18.45
CA ALA A 41 -21.11 2.52 -19.55
C ALA A 41 -19.70 3.07 -19.73
N PHE A 42 -18.75 2.19 -20.08
CA PHE A 42 -17.40 2.57 -20.49
C PHE A 42 -17.45 3.35 -21.83
N PRO A 43 -16.59 4.40 -22.02
CA PRO A 43 -15.49 4.82 -21.17
C PRO A 43 -15.92 5.77 -20.04
N TRP A 44 -15.28 5.62 -18.86
CA TRP A 44 -15.57 6.45 -17.69
C TRP A 44 -14.73 7.75 -17.63
N SER A 45 -13.82 7.94 -18.59
CA SER A 45 -12.93 9.09 -18.73
C SER A 45 -12.66 9.37 -20.21
N GLU A 46 -12.45 10.63 -20.56
CA GLU A 46 -11.97 11.03 -21.88
C GLU A 46 -10.44 10.79 -22.04
N ASP A 47 -9.72 10.68 -20.95
CA ASP A 47 -8.29 10.45 -20.96
C ASP A 47 -7.93 9.02 -21.41
N LYS A 48 -7.17 8.93 -22.51
CA LYS A 48 -6.75 7.67 -23.11
C LYS A 48 -5.85 6.82 -22.23
N ILE A 49 -5.14 7.43 -21.27
CA ILE A 49 -4.31 6.70 -20.31
C ILE A 49 -5.21 5.99 -19.29
N PHE A 50 -6.21 6.68 -18.76
CA PHE A 50 -7.20 6.07 -17.88
C PHE A 50 -8.08 5.03 -18.58
N GLN A 51 -8.38 5.20 -19.86
CA GLN A 51 -9.11 4.20 -20.65
C GLN A 51 -8.33 2.89 -20.85
N LYS A 52 -7.01 2.95 -20.89
CA LYS A 52 -6.14 1.80 -21.21
C LYS A 52 -5.37 1.26 -19.99
N GLY A 53 -5.01 2.14 -19.07
CA GLY A 53 -4.19 1.82 -17.91
C GLY A 53 -5.02 1.37 -16.71
N ARG A 54 -4.48 0.40 -15.96
CA ARG A 54 -5.05 -0.01 -14.67
C ARG A 54 -4.43 0.82 -13.56
N PHE A 55 -5.26 1.54 -12.81
CA PHE A 55 -4.88 2.35 -11.66
C PHE A 55 -5.64 1.91 -10.41
N LEU A 56 -5.03 2.08 -9.25
CA LEU A 56 -5.67 1.82 -7.96
C LEU A 56 -6.68 2.92 -7.62
N ASN A 57 -7.58 2.68 -6.68
CA ASN A 57 -8.52 3.70 -6.21
C ASN A 57 -7.78 4.78 -5.42
N VAL A 58 -8.37 5.98 -5.31
CA VAL A 58 -7.71 7.10 -4.63
C VAL A 58 -7.57 6.84 -3.14
N PHE A 59 -8.62 6.41 -2.51
CA PHE A 59 -8.64 6.07 -1.09
C PHE A 59 -8.38 4.58 -0.90
N ARG A 60 -7.40 4.25 -0.04
CA ARG A 60 -6.94 2.86 0.12
C ARG A 60 -8.03 1.91 0.57
N GLU A 61 -8.93 2.36 1.42
CA GLU A 61 -10.06 1.57 1.92
C GLU A 61 -11.04 1.17 0.81
N ASP A 62 -11.03 1.85 -0.34
CA ASP A 62 -11.88 1.51 -1.49
C ASP A 62 -11.29 0.41 -2.38
N ASP A 63 -10.00 0.08 -2.21
CA ASP A 63 -9.39 -1.01 -2.96
C ASP A 63 -9.94 -2.37 -2.55
N ARG A 64 -10.11 -3.26 -3.53
CA ARG A 64 -10.66 -4.60 -3.31
C ARG A 64 -9.89 -5.41 -2.29
N VAL A 65 -8.56 -5.39 -2.37
CA VAL A 65 -7.70 -6.10 -1.42
C VAL A 65 -7.83 -5.51 -0.03
N SER A 66 -7.86 -4.18 0.10
CA SER A 66 -8.05 -3.51 1.39
C SER A 66 -9.41 -3.83 2.01
N LYS A 67 -10.49 -3.85 1.21
CA LYS A 67 -11.82 -4.28 1.68
C LYS A 67 -11.80 -5.71 2.23
N SER A 68 -11.13 -6.64 1.55
CA SER A 68 -10.97 -8.01 2.03
C SER A 68 -10.16 -8.08 3.32
N ILE A 69 -9.05 -7.32 3.43
CA ILE A 69 -8.23 -7.24 4.64
C ILE A 69 -9.05 -6.70 5.81
N ILE A 70 -9.79 -5.61 5.61
CA ILE A 70 -10.64 -5.01 6.65
C ILE A 70 -11.66 -6.03 7.15
N ASN A 71 -12.36 -6.71 6.25
CA ASN A 71 -13.35 -7.72 6.63
C ASN A 71 -12.73 -8.92 7.35
N PHE A 72 -11.56 -9.39 6.91
CA PHE A 72 -10.84 -10.50 7.49
C PHE A 72 -10.33 -10.21 8.92
N ALA A 73 -9.78 -9.01 9.13
CA ALA A 73 -9.18 -8.62 10.40
C ALA A 73 -10.19 -8.05 11.42
N LYS A 74 -11.36 -7.56 10.97
CA LYS A 74 -12.36 -6.92 11.83
C LYS A 74 -12.76 -7.72 13.07
N PRO A 75 -12.95 -9.07 13.02
CA PRO A 75 -13.28 -9.86 14.21
C PRO A 75 -12.20 -9.88 15.28
N LEU A 76 -10.97 -9.43 14.94
CA LEU A 76 -9.79 -9.46 15.81
C LEU A 76 -9.46 -8.10 16.45
N THR A 77 -10.31 -7.09 16.28
CA THR A 77 -10.07 -5.71 16.74
C THR A 77 -9.69 -5.60 18.21
N ASP A 78 -10.29 -6.42 19.07
CA ASP A 78 -10.07 -6.40 20.52
C ASP A 78 -8.87 -7.25 20.97
N ASP A 79 -8.28 -8.05 20.08
CA ASP A 79 -7.09 -8.87 20.34
C ASP A 79 -5.92 -8.32 19.49
N LEU A 80 -5.15 -7.40 20.08
CA LEU A 80 -4.10 -6.69 19.36
C LEU A 80 -3.02 -7.63 18.76
N PRO A 81 -2.50 -8.64 19.45
CA PRO A 81 -1.56 -9.59 18.86
C PRO A 81 -2.12 -10.34 17.64
N LEU A 82 -3.35 -10.82 17.73
CA LEU A 82 -4.00 -11.51 16.60
C LEU A 82 -4.35 -10.54 15.46
N LEU A 83 -4.75 -9.32 15.76
CA LEU A 83 -4.96 -8.27 14.76
C LEU A 83 -3.67 -7.98 14.00
N ILE A 84 -2.56 -7.78 14.69
CA ILE A 84 -1.24 -7.54 14.08
C ILE A 84 -0.84 -8.74 13.22
N GLN A 85 -0.96 -9.97 13.70
CA GLN A 85 -0.71 -11.18 12.93
C GLN A 85 -1.55 -11.19 11.63
N ALA A 86 -2.85 -10.90 11.73
CA ALA A 86 -3.75 -10.90 10.58
C ALA A 86 -3.37 -9.85 9.54
N LEU A 87 -2.98 -8.65 9.96
CA LEU A 87 -2.59 -7.57 9.06
C LEU A 87 -1.24 -7.85 8.38
N PHE A 88 -0.26 -8.36 9.13
CA PHE A 88 1.03 -8.78 8.56
C PHE A 88 0.86 -9.92 7.56
N PHE A 89 0.11 -10.96 7.93
CA PHE A 89 -0.26 -12.04 7.02
C PHE A 89 -0.94 -11.50 5.75
N SER A 90 -1.94 -10.65 5.91
CA SER A 90 -2.73 -10.13 4.80
C SER A 90 -1.90 -9.28 3.84
N ARG A 91 -1.00 -8.44 4.34
CA ARG A 91 -0.10 -7.63 3.49
C ARG A 91 1.04 -8.44 2.92
N TRP A 92 1.44 -9.52 3.58
CA TRP A 92 2.41 -10.47 3.03
C TRP A 92 1.86 -11.19 1.82
N CYS A 93 0.62 -11.65 1.88
CA CYS A 93 -0.09 -12.24 0.74
C CYS A 93 -0.50 -11.19 -0.30
N ASN A 94 -1.07 -10.10 0.16
CA ASN A 94 -1.69 -8.99 -0.58
C ASN A 94 -2.48 -9.44 -1.82
N ARG A 95 -3.28 -10.48 -1.66
CA ARG A 95 -4.07 -11.10 -2.72
C ARG A 95 -5.49 -11.37 -2.24
N GLN A 96 -6.48 -10.71 -2.88
CA GLN A 96 -7.87 -10.81 -2.52
C GLN A 96 -8.36 -12.27 -2.47
N GLU A 97 -8.10 -13.02 -3.55
CA GLU A 97 -8.58 -14.40 -3.71
C GLU A 97 -8.02 -15.34 -2.63
N THR A 98 -6.87 -15.02 -2.05
CA THR A 98 -6.30 -15.77 -0.92
C THR A 98 -7.01 -15.41 0.37
N ILE A 99 -7.13 -14.12 0.66
CA ILE A 99 -7.75 -13.63 1.89
C ILE A 99 -9.22 -14.06 1.98
N ASP A 100 -9.99 -13.94 0.87
CA ASP A 100 -11.41 -14.29 0.82
C ASP A 100 -11.69 -15.80 1.00
N LYS A 101 -10.67 -16.66 0.77
CA LYS A 101 -10.78 -18.12 1.01
C LYS A 101 -10.44 -18.56 2.42
N LEU A 102 -9.94 -17.66 3.25
CA LEU A 102 -9.51 -17.94 4.61
C LEU A 102 -10.50 -17.35 5.62
N ASN A 103 -10.50 -17.96 6.80
CA ASN A 103 -11.15 -17.41 7.98
C ASN A 103 -10.07 -16.96 8.97
N HIS A 104 -10.33 -15.91 9.77
CA HIS A 104 -9.38 -15.44 10.79
C HIS A 104 -8.95 -16.53 11.76
N VAL A 105 -9.81 -17.53 12.06
CA VAL A 105 -9.46 -18.69 12.90
C VAL A 105 -8.39 -19.59 12.28
N ASP A 106 -8.17 -19.54 10.97
CA ASP A 106 -7.09 -20.31 10.33
C ASP A 106 -5.70 -19.80 10.74
N LEU A 107 -5.60 -18.55 11.22
CA LEU A 107 -4.36 -17.97 11.76
C LEU A 107 -3.92 -18.60 13.07
N LEU A 108 -4.79 -19.34 13.76
CA LEU A 108 -4.50 -19.99 15.02
C LEU A 108 -3.79 -21.36 14.87
N ASP A 109 -3.69 -21.85 13.63
CA ASP A 109 -3.08 -23.14 13.29
C ASP A 109 -2.15 -22.98 12.08
N ALA A 110 -0.86 -22.81 12.35
CA ALA A 110 0.15 -22.54 11.33
C ALA A 110 0.27 -23.64 10.26
N ASP A 111 0.17 -24.92 10.66
CA ASP A 111 0.28 -26.05 9.76
C ASP A 111 -0.94 -26.13 8.83
N LYS A 112 -2.13 -25.99 9.38
CA LYS A 112 -3.37 -25.99 8.62
C LYS A 112 -3.44 -24.79 7.68
N LEU A 113 -2.99 -23.60 8.11
CA LEU A 113 -2.90 -22.42 7.24
C LEU A 113 -1.95 -22.66 6.09
N LYS A 114 -0.77 -23.24 6.36
CA LYS A 114 0.23 -23.58 5.34
C LYS A 114 -0.33 -24.55 4.31
N ASP A 115 -1.01 -25.61 4.74
CA ASP A 115 -1.64 -26.60 3.86
C ASP A 115 -2.68 -25.92 2.95
N LYS A 116 -3.50 -25.01 3.48
CA LYS A 116 -4.45 -24.25 2.68
C LYS A 116 -3.76 -23.37 1.64
N LEU A 117 -2.66 -22.68 2.00
CA LEU A 117 -1.94 -21.82 1.06
C LEU A 117 -1.27 -22.63 -0.06
N ILE A 118 -0.70 -23.80 0.24
CA ILE A 118 -0.06 -24.70 -0.74
C ILE A 118 -1.09 -25.20 -1.78
N GLN A 119 -2.35 -25.37 -1.39
CA GLN A 119 -3.41 -25.79 -2.29
C GLN A 119 -3.87 -24.68 -3.27
N LEU A 120 -3.46 -23.44 -3.05
CA LEU A 120 -3.77 -22.35 -3.96
C LEU A 120 -2.75 -22.31 -5.10
N GLU A 121 -3.20 -22.15 -6.34
CA GLU A 121 -2.34 -21.95 -7.50
C GLU A 121 -1.36 -20.79 -7.30
N GLN A 122 -1.83 -19.73 -6.68
CA GLN A 122 -1.04 -18.56 -6.29
C GLN A 122 -1.61 -17.97 -5.01
N TRP A 123 -0.83 -17.95 -3.93
CA TRP A 123 -1.28 -17.42 -2.65
C TRP A 123 -0.83 -15.97 -2.39
N GLU A 124 0.17 -15.46 -3.10
CA GLU A 124 0.77 -14.14 -2.90
C GLU A 124 0.74 -13.26 -4.15
N ASN A 125 0.78 -11.94 -3.98
CA ASN A 125 0.93 -10.97 -5.06
C ASN A 125 2.39 -10.53 -5.20
N PHE A 126 3.28 -11.46 -5.50
CA PHE A 126 4.74 -11.24 -5.56
C PHE A 126 5.17 -10.07 -6.45
N ASN A 127 4.40 -9.79 -7.49
CA ASN A 127 4.76 -8.71 -8.43
C ASN A 127 4.54 -7.29 -7.91
N ALA A 128 3.51 -7.08 -7.08
CA ALA A 128 3.17 -5.77 -6.54
C ALA A 128 3.65 -5.61 -5.09
N TYR A 129 3.68 -6.72 -4.35
CA TYR A 129 4.18 -6.84 -2.99
C TYR A 129 5.25 -7.92 -2.94
N PRO A 130 6.47 -7.62 -3.43
CA PRO A 130 7.55 -8.60 -3.40
C PRO A 130 7.97 -8.86 -1.94
N VAL A 131 7.74 -10.08 -1.51
CA VAL A 131 8.20 -10.59 -0.22
C VAL A 131 9.40 -11.51 -0.44
N GLN A 132 10.23 -11.68 0.57
CA GLN A 132 11.44 -12.48 0.54
C GLN A 132 11.51 -13.41 1.75
N ASP A 133 12.47 -14.32 1.76
CA ASP A 133 12.77 -15.09 2.95
C ASP A 133 13.22 -14.15 4.06
N VAL A 134 12.81 -14.43 5.29
CA VAL A 134 13.04 -13.60 6.48
C VAL A 134 13.94 -14.32 7.45
N MET A 135 14.83 -13.59 8.10
CA MET A 135 15.64 -14.11 9.20
C MET A 135 15.06 -13.64 10.54
N TRP A 136 14.85 -14.58 11.46
CA TRP A 136 14.45 -14.29 12.82
C TRP A 136 15.19 -15.20 13.80
N ASN A 137 15.88 -14.61 14.79
CA ASN A 137 16.68 -15.36 15.77
C ASN A 137 17.58 -16.41 15.11
N GLU A 138 18.38 -15.99 14.10
CA GLU A 138 19.33 -16.83 13.34
C GLU A 138 18.69 -17.95 12.49
N LYS A 139 17.37 -18.12 12.53
CA LYS A 139 16.63 -19.06 11.69
C LYS A 139 16.06 -18.35 10.48
N THR A 140 16.20 -18.94 9.29
CA THR A 140 15.61 -18.44 8.04
C THR A 140 14.26 -19.09 7.82
N TYR A 141 13.27 -18.27 7.55
CA TYR A 141 11.91 -18.68 7.18
C TYR A 141 11.67 -18.39 5.71
N SER A 142 11.19 -19.36 4.98
CA SER A 142 10.72 -19.13 3.61
C SER A 142 9.55 -18.15 3.58
N ARG A 143 9.22 -17.61 2.41
CA ARG A 143 8.09 -16.67 2.28
C ARG A 143 6.78 -17.22 2.84
N ILE A 144 6.50 -18.50 2.58
CA ILE A 144 5.29 -19.16 3.09
C ILE A 144 5.39 -19.44 4.59
N ASP A 145 6.56 -19.88 5.08
CA ASP A 145 6.76 -20.12 6.51
C ASP A 145 6.71 -18.81 7.30
N THR A 146 7.13 -17.69 6.69
CA THR A 146 6.96 -16.36 7.28
C THR A 146 5.48 -16.04 7.46
N ALA A 147 4.67 -16.25 6.42
CA ALA A 147 3.23 -15.97 6.46
C ALA A 147 2.48 -16.84 7.48
N THR A 148 2.87 -18.09 7.63
CA THR A 148 2.11 -19.09 8.41
C THR A 148 2.70 -19.30 9.81
N THR A 149 3.98 -19.64 9.88
CA THR A 149 4.64 -20.04 11.13
C THR A 149 5.23 -18.85 11.88
N LEU A 150 6.03 -18.02 11.19
CA LEU A 150 6.74 -16.93 11.86
C LEU A 150 5.77 -15.91 12.46
N PHE A 151 4.82 -15.38 11.68
CA PHE A 151 3.88 -14.39 12.20
C PHE A 151 3.01 -14.92 13.36
N TYR A 152 2.71 -16.23 13.35
CA TYR A 152 2.05 -16.88 14.48
C TYR A 152 2.94 -16.90 15.74
N GLU A 153 4.21 -17.27 15.58
CA GLU A 153 5.17 -17.38 16.68
C GLU A 153 5.53 -16.04 17.32
N ILE A 154 5.63 -14.97 16.51
CA ILE A 154 6.15 -13.67 16.94
C ILE A 154 5.12 -12.55 17.07
N LYS A 155 3.82 -12.87 17.06
CA LYS A 155 2.77 -11.84 17.14
C LYS A 155 2.87 -10.95 18.38
N ASP A 156 3.26 -11.54 19.51
CA ASP A 156 3.47 -10.82 20.77
C ASP A 156 4.72 -9.92 20.67
N ASP A 157 5.83 -10.42 20.15
CA ASP A 157 7.05 -9.63 19.89
C ASP A 157 6.77 -8.45 18.93
N LEU A 158 5.99 -8.69 17.87
CA LEU A 158 5.59 -7.62 16.95
C LEU A 158 4.73 -6.57 17.66
N THR A 159 3.83 -7.01 18.53
CA THR A 159 2.98 -6.13 19.33
C THR A 159 3.81 -5.25 20.24
N GLU A 160 4.78 -5.80 20.96
CA GLU A 160 5.70 -5.05 21.81
C GLU A 160 6.47 -4.00 20.99
N ILE A 161 7.03 -4.37 19.81
CA ILE A 161 7.75 -3.45 18.95
C ILE A 161 6.85 -2.29 18.48
N VAL A 162 5.60 -2.59 18.15
CA VAL A 162 4.63 -1.58 17.72
C VAL A 162 4.33 -0.61 18.86
N LEU A 163 4.04 -1.12 20.05
CA LEU A 163 3.74 -0.31 21.24
C LEU A 163 4.95 0.54 21.66
N ASP A 164 6.17 -0.01 21.60
CA ASP A 164 7.41 0.70 21.91
C ASP A 164 7.80 1.78 20.88
N SER A 165 7.17 1.79 19.72
CA SER A 165 7.46 2.77 18.66
C SER A 165 6.85 4.14 18.89
N ASN A 166 6.15 4.37 20.00
CA ASN A 166 5.48 5.63 20.34
C ASN A 166 4.52 6.12 19.24
N LEU A 167 3.72 5.24 18.67
CA LEU A 167 2.74 5.54 17.62
C LEU A 167 3.37 5.94 16.26
N ASP A 168 4.66 5.73 16.08
CA ASP A 168 5.40 6.13 14.88
C ASP A 168 5.61 4.93 13.94
N VAL A 169 4.88 4.92 12.81
CA VAL A 169 4.97 3.87 11.77
C VAL A 169 6.38 3.78 11.19
N ILE A 170 7.08 4.91 11.01
CA ILE A 170 8.44 4.92 10.44
C ILE A 170 9.40 4.22 11.42
N GLN A 171 9.30 4.53 12.71
CA GLN A 171 10.13 3.90 13.73
C GLN A 171 9.80 2.41 13.89
N ALA A 172 8.52 2.03 13.95
CA ALA A 172 8.09 0.64 14.00
C ALA A 172 8.60 -0.16 12.79
N THR A 173 8.46 0.41 11.57
CA THR A 173 8.98 -0.20 10.33
C THR A 173 10.49 -0.45 10.42
N LYS A 174 11.26 0.53 10.87
CA LYS A 174 12.72 0.40 11.04
C LYS A 174 13.08 -0.69 12.04
N ASN A 175 12.40 -0.73 13.18
CA ASN A 175 12.67 -1.70 14.25
C ASN A 175 12.37 -3.14 13.79
N ILE A 176 11.24 -3.36 13.13
CA ILE A 176 10.88 -4.68 12.60
C ILE A 176 11.83 -5.06 11.45
N ASN A 177 12.08 -4.15 10.51
CA ASN A 177 12.95 -4.44 9.36
C ASN A 177 14.39 -4.77 9.78
N LYS A 178 14.89 -4.14 10.83
CA LYS A 178 16.20 -4.46 11.41
C LYS A 178 16.27 -5.92 11.88
N ARG A 179 15.18 -6.46 12.44
CA ARG A 179 15.10 -7.87 12.87
C ARG A 179 14.91 -8.81 11.68
N PHE A 180 14.03 -8.46 10.73
CA PHE A 180 13.76 -9.25 9.53
C PHE A 180 14.88 -9.21 8.48
N LYS A 181 15.75 -8.20 8.54
CA LYS A 181 16.84 -7.96 7.58
C LYS A 181 16.35 -7.91 6.12
N MET A 182 15.17 -7.34 5.89
CA MET A 182 14.61 -7.22 4.56
C MET A 182 15.17 -6.02 3.79
N GLU A 183 15.37 -6.19 2.48
CA GLU A 183 15.70 -5.08 1.57
C GLU A 183 14.49 -4.19 1.25
N ASN A 184 13.28 -4.75 1.31
CA ASN A 184 12.04 -4.07 1.00
C ASN A 184 11.11 -4.08 2.22
N ASP A 185 10.91 -2.93 2.83
CA ASP A 185 10.07 -2.73 4.01
C ASP A 185 8.60 -2.40 3.69
N PHE A 186 8.25 -2.28 2.39
CA PHE A 186 6.91 -1.91 1.95
C PHE A 186 5.79 -2.78 2.53
N PRO A 187 5.87 -4.13 2.54
CA PRO A 187 4.84 -4.95 3.16
C PRO A 187 4.68 -4.70 4.66
N ILE A 188 5.79 -4.38 5.36
CA ILE A 188 5.81 -4.11 6.80
C ILE A 188 5.05 -2.82 7.10
N PHE A 189 5.45 -1.70 6.50
CA PHE A 189 4.79 -0.43 6.82
C PHE A 189 3.33 -0.38 6.37
N MET A 190 2.97 -1.12 5.31
CA MET A 190 1.58 -1.25 4.88
C MET A 190 0.74 -2.02 5.91
N ALA A 191 1.30 -3.06 6.53
CA ALA A 191 0.63 -3.77 7.62
C ALA A 191 0.48 -2.89 8.87
N LEU A 192 1.52 -2.12 9.20
CA LEU A 192 1.52 -1.22 10.36
C LEU A 192 0.49 -0.10 10.24
N ILE A 193 0.43 0.58 9.10
CA ILE A 193 -0.57 1.65 8.91
C ILE A 193 -2.01 1.10 8.84
N ASP A 194 -2.20 -0.16 8.48
CA ASP A 194 -3.52 -0.78 8.49
C ASP A 194 -4.05 -1.00 9.90
N ILE A 195 -3.19 -1.03 10.93
CA ILE A 195 -3.62 -1.08 12.34
C ILE A 195 -4.54 0.11 12.66
N ALA A 196 -4.26 1.27 12.05
CA ALA A 196 -5.05 2.47 12.23
C ALA A 196 -6.54 2.35 11.81
N TRP A 197 -6.90 1.40 10.95
CA TRP A 197 -8.30 1.14 10.62
C TRP A 197 -9.11 0.53 11.78
N PHE A 198 -8.43 0.00 12.79
CA PHE A 198 -9.02 -0.74 13.90
C PHE A 198 -8.66 -0.13 15.25
N ARG A 199 -7.42 0.35 15.39
CA ARG A 199 -6.82 0.76 16.67
C ARG A 199 -6.00 2.04 16.48
N GLU A 200 -6.70 3.17 16.32
CA GLU A 200 -6.07 4.50 16.21
C GLU A 200 -5.33 4.91 17.51
N ASP A 201 -5.66 4.28 18.63
CA ASP A 201 -4.95 4.41 19.89
C ASP A 201 -3.55 3.76 19.89
N VAL A 202 -3.31 2.82 18.96
CA VAL A 202 -2.03 2.12 18.76
C VAL A 202 -1.22 2.76 17.62
N ILE A 203 -1.85 2.98 16.47
CA ILE A 203 -1.27 3.69 15.32
C ILE A 203 -2.29 4.71 14.84
N PRO A 204 -2.03 6.02 14.97
CA PRO A 204 -2.91 7.05 14.42
C PRO A 204 -2.98 6.96 12.89
N ILE A 205 -4.17 7.12 12.32
CA ILE A 205 -4.35 7.14 10.86
C ILE A 205 -3.57 8.31 10.20
N THR A 206 -3.24 9.33 10.97
CA THR A 206 -2.44 10.49 10.57
C THR A 206 -0.92 10.25 10.70
N SER A 207 -0.49 9.06 11.11
CA SER A 207 0.93 8.72 11.21
C SER A 207 1.64 8.89 9.88
N GLN A 208 2.83 9.50 9.91
CA GLN A 208 3.69 9.56 8.74
C GLN A 208 4.19 8.14 8.37
N VAL A 209 4.45 7.94 7.10
CA VAL A 209 4.89 6.64 6.58
C VAL A 209 6.23 6.75 5.84
N PRO A 210 6.99 5.64 5.72
CA PRO A 210 8.15 5.59 4.85
C PRO A 210 7.79 5.85 3.40
N THR A 211 8.73 6.34 2.62
CA THR A 211 8.56 6.51 1.18
C THR A 211 8.86 5.21 0.45
N GLY A 212 7.86 4.63 -0.20
CA GLY A 212 8.06 3.48 -1.08
C GLY A 212 8.80 3.87 -2.37
N ILE A 213 9.59 2.93 -2.89
CA ILE A 213 10.41 3.14 -4.10
C ILE A 213 9.58 3.53 -5.34
N GLY A 214 8.29 3.21 -5.35
CA GLY A 214 7.36 3.55 -6.43
C GLY A 214 6.85 4.98 -6.35
N ALA A 215 6.71 5.55 -5.17
CA ALA A 215 6.23 6.90 -4.93
C ALA A 215 7.35 7.94 -5.06
N GLN A 216 8.57 7.55 -4.69
CA GLN A 216 9.74 8.43 -4.61
C GLN A 216 9.90 9.38 -5.81
N PRO A 217 9.86 8.95 -7.09
CA PRO A 217 10.12 9.88 -8.19
C PRO A 217 9.09 11.01 -8.33
N TYR A 218 7.85 10.79 -7.89
CA TYR A 218 6.85 11.85 -7.92
C TYR A 218 6.92 12.73 -6.66
N LEU A 219 7.19 12.13 -5.50
CA LEU A 219 7.45 12.88 -4.27
C LEU A 219 8.69 13.78 -4.39
N ASP A 220 9.75 13.33 -5.08
CA ASP A 220 10.92 14.16 -5.40
C ASP A 220 10.51 15.42 -6.20
N ARG A 221 9.60 15.28 -7.17
CA ARG A 221 9.07 16.42 -7.94
C ARG A 221 8.23 17.39 -7.10
N LEU A 222 7.38 16.85 -6.24
CA LEU A 222 6.60 17.66 -5.29
C LEU A 222 7.52 18.38 -4.30
N GLN A 223 8.52 17.69 -3.78
CA GLN A 223 9.50 18.23 -2.83
C GLN A 223 10.29 19.40 -3.44
N GLU A 224 10.79 19.23 -4.66
CA GLU A 224 11.50 20.27 -5.41
C GLU A 224 10.60 21.48 -5.68
N TYR A 225 9.37 21.25 -6.15
CA TYR A 225 8.41 22.32 -6.48
C TYR A 225 7.97 23.13 -5.26
N LEU A 226 7.74 22.45 -4.12
CA LEU A 226 7.31 23.08 -2.88
C LEU A 226 8.48 23.65 -2.04
N GLY A 227 9.73 23.33 -2.38
CA GLY A 227 10.92 23.77 -1.65
C GLY A 227 11.00 23.15 -0.23
N LEU A 228 10.53 21.91 -0.05
CA LEU A 228 10.44 21.25 1.26
C LEU A 228 11.63 20.31 1.50
N GLU A 229 11.90 20.01 2.79
CA GLU A 229 13.09 19.26 3.19
C GLU A 229 12.92 17.73 3.16
N SER A 230 11.68 17.22 3.14
CA SER A 230 11.41 15.77 3.20
C SER A 230 10.07 15.39 2.56
N HIS A 231 9.93 14.12 2.19
CA HIS A 231 8.65 13.57 1.69
C HIS A 231 7.55 13.60 2.76
N GLN A 232 7.89 13.53 4.05
CA GLN A 232 6.93 13.68 5.14
C GLN A 232 6.39 15.11 5.21
N ALA A 233 7.27 16.11 5.01
CA ALA A 233 6.84 17.52 4.90
C ALA A 233 5.96 17.72 3.65
N VAL A 234 6.30 17.09 2.51
CA VAL A 234 5.46 17.09 1.31
C VAL A 234 4.08 16.50 1.61
N ALA A 235 4.01 15.34 2.29
CA ALA A 235 2.72 14.73 2.63
C ALA A 235 1.86 15.67 3.49
N THR A 236 2.46 16.31 4.49
CA THR A 236 1.77 17.30 5.35
C THR A 236 1.24 18.47 4.54
N GLU A 237 2.06 19.07 3.67
CA GLU A 237 1.67 20.21 2.84
C GLU A 237 0.59 19.83 1.83
N MET A 238 0.71 18.69 1.15
CA MET A 238 -0.30 18.20 0.20
C MET A 238 -1.66 17.97 0.87
N ILE A 239 -1.67 17.50 2.12
CA ILE A 239 -2.91 17.37 2.91
C ILE A 239 -3.52 18.74 3.18
N SER A 240 -2.70 19.75 3.51
CA SER A 240 -3.19 21.12 3.78
C SER A 240 -3.79 21.76 2.52
N LEU A 241 -3.18 21.52 1.36
CA LEU A 241 -3.62 22.03 0.06
C LEU A 241 -4.88 21.34 -0.49
N GLN A 242 -5.23 20.15 0.02
CA GLN A 242 -6.37 19.39 -0.51
C GLN A 242 -7.67 20.19 -0.52
N LYS A 243 -7.92 21.00 0.52
CA LYS A 243 -9.15 21.79 0.61
C LYS A 243 -9.26 22.85 -0.48
N GLU A 244 -8.12 23.35 -0.98
CA GLU A 244 -8.06 24.30 -2.09
C GLU A 244 -8.28 23.60 -3.44
N TYR A 245 -7.60 22.49 -3.66
CA TYR A 245 -7.60 21.80 -4.96
C TYR A 245 -8.74 20.79 -5.14
N TRP A 246 -9.24 20.21 -4.04
CA TRP A 246 -10.31 19.20 -4.08
C TRP A 246 -11.22 19.27 -2.83
N PRO A 247 -12.02 20.34 -2.69
CA PRO A 247 -12.90 20.53 -1.53
C PRO A 247 -14.01 19.47 -1.42
N GLU A 248 -14.42 18.84 -2.54
CA GLU A 248 -15.49 17.84 -2.60
C GLU A 248 -14.99 16.40 -2.33
N ALA A 249 -13.72 16.22 -1.98
CA ALA A 249 -13.21 14.90 -1.61
C ALA A 249 -14.03 14.28 -0.47
N LYS A 250 -14.28 12.96 -0.55
CA LYS A 250 -15.09 12.25 0.48
C LYS A 250 -14.51 12.37 1.89
N ARG A 251 -13.22 12.62 2.03
CA ARG A 251 -12.50 12.90 3.28
C ARG A 251 -11.17 13.58 3.00
N THR A 252 -10.59 14.15 4.06
CA THR A 252 -9.18 14.60 4.02
C THR A 252 -8.25 13.42 3.79
N PHE A 253 -7.19 13.65 3.02
CA PHE A 253 -6.10 12.69 2.84
C PHE A 253 -5.35 12.45 4.15
N TYR A 254 -4.83 11.23 4.27
CA TYR A 254 -3.85 10.86 5.27
C TYR A 254 -2.46 10.79 4.64
N PRO A 255 -1.36 10.81 5.41
CA PRO A 255 -0.01 10.73 4.85
C PRO A 255 0.19 9.51 3.93
N ILE A 256 -0.41 8.37 4.28
CA ILE A 256 -0.37 7.18 3.44
C ILE A 256 -1.08 7.37 2.07
N ASP A 257 -2.14 8.18 2.00
CA ASP A 257 -2.81 8.43 0.72
C ASP A 257 -1.89 9.24 -0.21
N ILE A 258 -1.15 10.20 0.32
CA ILE A 258 -0.19 10.99 -0.48
C ILE A 258 0.94 10.09 -1.00
N GLU A 259 1.51 9.22 -0.17
CA GLU A 259 2.52 8.25 -0.59
C GLU A 259 1.95 7.33 -1.69
N TYR A 260 0.82 6.73 -1.43
CA TYR A 260 0.15 5.77 -2.30
C TYR A 260 -0.23 6.38 -3.65
N GLN A 261 -0.83 7.58 -3.66
CA GLN A 261 -1.21 8.27 -4.89
C GLN A 261 0.00 8.85 -5.64
N SER A 262 1.07 9.21 -4.96
CA SER A 262 2.33 9.59 -5.63
C SER A 262 2.90 8.43 -6.45
N CYS A 263 2.77 7.19 -5.99
CA CYS A 263 3.14 6.00 -6.78
C CYS A 263 2.25 5.87 -8.05
N GLU A 264 0.96 6.09 -7.93
CA GLU A 264 0.02 5.99 -9.06
C GLU A 264 0.15 7.18 -10.02
N CYS A 265 0.36 8.41 -9.52
CA CYS A 265 0.69 9.59 -10.35
C CYS A 265 1.99 9.35 -11.14
N ARG A 266 3.06 8.90 -10.48
CA ARG A 266 4.30 8.52 -11.18
C ARG A 266 4.01 7.51 -12.29
N LYS A 267 3.17 6.51 -12.04
CA LYS A 267 2.77 5.51 -13.03
C LYS A 267 2.00 6.14 -14.19
N TYR A 268 1.07 7.05 -13.94
CA TYR A 268 0.34 7.81 -14.95
C TYR A 268 1.30 8.61 -15.83
N PHE A 269 2.18 9.40 -15.25
CA PHE A 269 3.17 10.19 -15.97
C PHE A 269 4.23 9.34 -16.69
N SER A 270 4.49 8.11 -16.22
CA SER A 270 5.34 7.16 -16.96
C SER A 270 4.74 6.72 -18.30
N TYR A 271 3.40 6.68 -18.42
CA TYR A 271 2.74 6.45 -19.70
C TYR A 271 2.87 7.67 -20.63
N ILE A 272 2.72 8.89 -20.09
CA ILE A 272 2.94 10.14 -20.86
C ILE A 272 4.37 10.17 -21.37
N ASN A 273 5.35 9.83 -20.52
CA ASN A 273 6.77 9.81 -20.85
C ASN A 273 7.19 8.63 -21.76
N GLY A 274 6.27 7.73 -22.10
CA GLY A 274 6.56 6.54 -22.91
C GLY A 274 7.45 5.48 -22.25
N THR A 275 7.84 5.68 -20.98
CA THR A 275 8.67 4.73 -20.21
C THR A 275 7.88 3.52 -19.71
N LYS A 276 6.55 3.57 -19.78
CA LYS A 276 5.64 2.47 -19.42
C LYS A 276 4.67 2.17 -20.58
N LYS A 277 4.35 0.88 -20.75
CA LYS A 277 3.44 0.40 -21.79
C LYS A 277 2.18 -0.24 -21.18
N PHE A 278 1.06 -0.19 -21.92
CA PHE A 278 -0.23 -0.80 -21.57
C PHE A 278 -0.23 -2.30 -21.87
N GLU A 279 0.61 -3.08 -21.18
CA GLU A 279 0.82 -4.50 -21.41
C GLU A 279 0.55 -5.31 -20.13
N GLY A 280 0.09 -6.56 -20.29
CA GLY A 280 -0.14 -7.49 -19.17
C GLY A 280 -1.04 -6.89 -18.09
N LYS A 281 -0.62 -7.02 -16.84
CA LYS A 281 -1.36 -6.51 -15.65
C LYS A 281 -1.52 -4.98 -15.60
N ASN A 282 -0.82 -4.23 -16.43
CA ASN A 282 -0.93 -2.77 -16.50
C ASN A 282 -2.07 -2.31 -17.41
N ARG A 283 -2.69 -3.22 -18.16
CA ARG A 283 -3.83 -2.93 -19.04
C ARG A 283 -5.13 -3.03 -18.25
N LEU A 284 -6.01 -2.06 -18.44
CA LEU A 284 -7.38 -2.13 -17.96
C LEU A 284 -8.13 -3.20 -18.78
N ILE A 285 -8.77 -4.12 -18.08
CA ILE A 285 -9.71 -5.08 -18.67
C ILE A 285 -11.09 -4.62 -18.24
N VAL A 286 -11.92 -4.29 -19.22
CA VAL A 286 -13.35 -3.97 -19.01
C VAL A 286 -14.09 -5.25 -19.39
N ASN A 287 -14.72 -5.89 -18.41
CA ASN A 287 -15.60 -7.05 -18.60
C ASN A 287 -17.02 -6.59 -18.84
#